data_6624fbb4aef67d9242805dd2d8b1cef5
#
_entry.id   6624fbb4aef67d9242805dd2d8b1cef5
#
_cell.length_a   1.000
_cell.length_b   1.000
_cell.length_c   1.000
_cell.angle_alpha   90.00
_cell.angle_beta   90.00
_cell.angle_gamma   90.00
#
_symmetry.space_group_name_H-M   'P 1'
#
loop_
_entity.id
_entity.type
_entity.pdbx_description
1 polymer ?
#
loop_
_entity_poly.entity_id
_entity_poly.type
_entity_poly.pdbx_seq_one_letter_code
_entity_poly.pdbx_strand_id
1 'polypeptide(L)' 'MELSDYRTQIDRIDAELLQLFAERMQTAAGIAAYKKSHGLPVLDAGREREKLAQIVKTAPEDLQEEAVSLYR' A
#
# COMPACT_ATOMS: atom_id res chain seq x y z
N MET A 1 21.30 1.72 -21.21
CA MET A 1 20.51 2.87 -20.74
C MET A 1 21.41 3.88 -20.03
N GLU A 2 21.18 5.13 -20.29
CA GLU A 2 21.89 6.21 -19.61
C GLU A 2 21.32 6.45 -18.21
N LEU A 3 22.09 7.11 -17.35
CA LEU A 3 21.63 7.48 -16.01
C LEU A 3 20.38 8.36 -16.08
N SER A 4 20.30 9.26 -17.06
CA SER A 4 19.11 10.11 -17.26
C SER A 4 17.86 9.28 -17.60
N ASP A 5 18.01 8.16 -18.28
CA ASP A 5 16.89 7.27 -18.61
C ASP A 5 16.36 6.59 -17.35
N TYR A 6 17.26 6.14 -16.48
CA TYR A 6 16.85 5.54 -15.19
C TYR A 6 16.16 6.57 -14.31
N ARG A 7 16.65 7.81 -14.28
CA ARG A 7 16.03 8.88 -13.51
C ARG A 7 14.62 9.20 -14.03
N THR A 8 14.45 9.22 -15.35
CA THR A 8 13.14 9.41 -15.97
C THR A 8 12.18 8.29 -15.56
N GLN A 9 12.65 7.05 -15.54
CA GLN A 9 11.85 5.91 -15.08
C GLN A 9 11.45 6.06 -13.62
N ILE A 10 12.37 6.44 -12.76
CA ILE A 10 12.08 6.65 -11.34
C ILE A 10 11.04 7.75 -11.15
N ASP A 11 11.17 8.86 -11.87
CA ASP A 11 10.23 9.97 -11.79
C ASP A 11 8.80 9.52 -12.18
N ARG A 12 8.68 8.72 -13.22
CA ARG A 12 7.40 8.16 -13.65
C ARG A 12 6.81 7.22 -12.59
N ILE A 13 7.65 6.33 -12.06
CA ILE A 13 7.23 5.38 -11.02
C ILE A 13 6.77 6.14 -9.78
N ASP A 14 7.53 7.16 -9.37
CA ASP A 14 7.19 7.96 -8.19
C ASP A 14 5.86 8.70 -8.37
N ALA A 15 5.60 9.23 -9.56
CA ALA A 15 4.33 9.88 -9.84
C ALA A 15 3.15 8.92 -9.72
N GLU A 16 3.29 7.71 -10.26
CA GLU A 16 2.27 6.66 -10.15
C GLU A 16 2.11 6.20 -8.71
N LEU A 17 3.21 6.03 -8.00
CA LEU A 17 3.21 5.61 -6.60
C LEU A 17 2.48 6.62 -5.72
N LEU A 18 2.74 7.91 -5.91
CA LEU A 18 2.07 8.97 -5.15
C LEU A 18 0.58 9.02 -5.45
N GLN A 19 0.19 8.80 -6.70
CA GLN A 19 -1.23 8.73 -7.07
C GLN A 19 -1.92 7.57 -6.38
N LEU A 20 -1.31 6.38 -6.40
CA LEU A 20 -1.85 5.20 -5.73
C LEU A 20 -1.88 5.38 -4.22
N PHE A 21 -0.87 6.02 -3.64
CA PHE A 21 -0.85 6.34 -2.22
C PHE A 21 -2.03 7.25 -1.85
N ALA A 22 -2.29 8.28 -2.64
CA ALA A 22 -3.42 9.18 -2.41
C ALA A 22 -4.76 8.43 -2.48
N GLU A 23 -4.93 7.57 -3.47
CA GLU A 23 -6.12 6.73 -3.60
C GLU A 23 -6.29 5.80 -2.39
N ARG A 24 -5.20 5.21 -1.94
CA ARG A 24 -5.20 4.32 -0.79
C ARG A 24 -5.61 5.06 0.48
N MET A 25 -5.12 6.27 0.68
CA MET A 25 -5.48 7.10 1.84
C MET A 25 -6.95 7.47 1.81
N GLN A 26 -7.48 7.85 0.64
CA GLN A 26 -8.91 8.16 0.48
C GLN A 26 -9.78 6.94 0.75
N THR A 27 -9.38 5.78 0.26
CA THR A 27 -10.09 4.53 0.47
C THR A 27 -10.09 4.15 1.96
N ALA A 28 -8.95 4.30 2.62
CA ALA A 28 -8.84 4.02 4.06
C ALA A 28 -9.74 4.94 4.88
N ALA A 29 -9.81 6.23 4.50
CA ALA A 29 -10.73 7.17 5.15
C ALA A 29 -12.19 6.76 4.95
N GLY A 30 -12.53 6.28 3.75
CA GLY A 30 -13.87 5.76 3.45
C GLY A 30 -14.23 4.54 4.29
N ILE A 31 -13.29 3.62 4.45
CA ILE A 31 -13.47 2.43 5.30
C ILE A 31 -13.68 2.85 6.76
N ALA A 32 -12.89 3.79 7.26
CA ALA A 32 -13.03 4.26 8.64
C ALA A 32 -14.41 4.91 8.86
N ALA A 33 -14.86 5.73 7.93
CA ALA A 33 -16.19 6.36 7.99
C ALA A 33 -17.31 5.32 7.94
N TYR A 34 -17.20 4.32 7.08
CA TYR A 34 -18.16 3.23 6.99
C TYR A 34 -18.27 2.46 8.30
N LYS A 35 -17.12 2.07 8.88
CA LYS A 35 -17.08 1.33 10.14
C LYS A 35 -17.70 2.13 11.26
N LYS A 36 -17.40 3.42 11.33
CA LYS A 36 -17.96 4.32 12.34
C LYS A 36 -19.49 4.40 12.22
N SER A 37 -20.03 4.55 11.02
CA SER A 37 -21.46 4.68 10.80
C SER A 37 -22.22 3.36 11.04
N HIS A 38 -21.54 2.23 10.94
CA HIS A 38 -22.15 0.90 11.14
C HIS A 38 -21.80 0.29 12.50
N GLY A 39 -21.14 1.04 13.39
CA GLY A 39 -20.79 0.56 14.71
C GLY A 39 -19.76 -0.56 14.70
N LEU A 40 -18.92 -0.63 13.67
CA LEU A 40 -17.88 -1.64 13.57
C LEU A 40 -16.56 -1.13 14.14
N PRO A 41 -15.68 -2.04 14.64
CA PRO A 41 -14.35 -1.62 15.10
C PRO A 41 -13.54 -1.02 13.94
N VAL A 42 -12.93 0.12 14.18
CA VAL A 42 -12.07 0.77 13.17
C VAL A 42 -10.80 -0.05 12.94
N LEU A 43 -10.24 -0.60 14.02
CA LEU A 43 -9.07 -1.45 13.94
C LEU A 43 -9.48 -2.92 13.88
N ASP A 44 -9.05 -3.61 12.84
CA ASP A 44 -9.31 -5.03 12.64
C ASP A 44 -7.97 -5.76 12.51
N ALA A 45 -7.49 -6.30 13.63
CA ALA A 45 -6.19 -6.98 13.67
C ALA A 45 -6.17 -8.24 12.78
N GLY A 46 -7.29 -8.93 12.66
CA GLY A 46 -7.42 -10.10 11.79
C GLY A 46 -7.23 -9.71 10.32
N ARG A 47 -7.90 -8.64 9.90
CA ARG A 47 -7.78 -8.13 8.52
C ARG A 47 -6.36 -7.64 8.23
N GLU A 48 -5.72 -6.96 9.18
CA GLU A 48 -4.34 -6.51 9.03
C GLU A 48 -3.39 -7.68 8.84
N ARG A 49 -3.54 -8.75 9.62
CA ARG A 49 -2.72 -9.95 9.47
C ARG A 49 -2.94 -10.64 8.13
N GLU A 50 -4.19 -10.75 7.70
CA GLU A 50 -4.52 -11.30 6.39
C GLU A 50 -3.87 -10.49 5.27
N LYS A 51 -3.92 -9.16 5.37
CA LYS A 51 -3.35 -8.26 4.37
C LYS A 51 -1.84 -8.41 4.30
N LEU A 52 -1.15 -8.44 5.44
CA LEU A 52 0.31 -8.62 5.47
C LEU A 52 0.70 -9.98 4.89
N ALA A 53 -0.02 -11.04 5.23
CA ALA A 53 0.23 -12.37 4.67
C ALA A 53 0.05 -12.37 3.14
N GLN A 54 -0.95 -11.68 2.63
CA GLN A 54 -1.20 -11.54 1.20
C GLN A 54 -0.07 -10.75 0.52
N ILE A 55 0.39 -9.68 1.15
CA ILE A 55 1.51 -8.87 0.64
C ILE A 55 2.78 -9.71 0.52
N VAL A 56 3.11 -10.49 1.55
CA VAL A 56 4.27 -11.40 1.51
C VAL A 56 4.12 -12.40 0.36
N LYS A 57 2.92 -12.92 0.16
CA LYS A 57 2.65 -13.92 -0.88
C LYS A 57 2.74 -13.35 -2.29
N THR A 58 2.32 -12.10 -2.49
CA THR A 58 2.30 -11.44 -3.80
C THR A 58 3.60 -10.73 -4.14
N ALA A 59 4.37 -10.29 -3.15
CA ALA A 59 5.62 -9.59 -3.38
C ALA A 59 6.68 -10.53 -3.98
N PRO A 60 7.54 -10.04 -4.87
CA PRO A 60 8.72 -10.80 -5.29
C PRO A 60 9.53 -11.26 -4.08
N GLU A 61 10.09 -12.47 -4.14
CA GLU A 61 10.76 -13.09 -3.01
C GLU A 61 11.85 -12.23 -2.38
N ASP A 62 12.61 -11.54 -3.21
CA ASP A 62 13.68 -10.65 -2.79
C ASP A 62 13.21 -9.31 -2.22
N LEU A 63 11.91 -9.01 -2.29
CA LEU A 63 11.32 -7.74 -1.84
C LEU A 63 10.26 -7.91 -0.76
N GLN A 64 10.13 -9.11 -0.18
CA GLN A 64 9.10 -9.38 0.81
C GLN A 64 9.23 -8.53 2.07
N GLU A 65 10.45 -8.36 2.57
CA GLU A 65 10.70 -7.54 3.76
C GLU A 65 10.34 -6.08 3.52
N GLU A 66 10.77 -5.54 2.38
CA GLU A 66 10.48 -4.15 1.99
C GLU A 66 8.98 -3.95 1.78
N ALA A 67 8.31 -4.92 1.17
CA ALA A 67 6.86 -4.85 0.95
C ALA A 67 6.10 -4.85 2.28
N VAL A 68 6.48 -5.69 3.23
CA VAL A 68 5.88 -5.72 4.58
C VAL A 68 6.11 -4.39 5.29
N SER A 69 7.32 -3.84 5.20
CA SER A 69 7.66 -2.54 5.79
C SER A 69 6.77 -1.42 5.23
N LEU A 70 6.53 -1.43 3.93
CA LEU A 70 5.69 -0.45 3.26
C LEU A 70 4.26 -0.47 3.80
N TYR A 71 3.72 -1.65 4.11
CA TYR A 71 2.32 -1.81 4.52
C TYR A 71 2.11 -1.84 6.04
N ARG A 72 3.18 -1.69 6.79
CA ARG A 72 3.10 -1.55 8.24
C ARG A 72 2.87 -0.11 8.65
#